data_6374b0b48a3ffb9db2ef85a3db3f0dfb
#
_entry.id   6374b0b48a3ffb9db2ef85a3db3f0dfb
#
_cell.length_a   1.000
_cell.length_b   1.000
_cell.length_c   1.000
_cell.angle_alpha   90.00
_cell.angle_beta   90.00
_cell.angle_gamma   90.00
#
_symmetry.space_group_name_H-M   'P 1'
#
loop_
_entity.id
_entity.type
_entity.pdbx_description
1 polymer ?
#
loop_
_entity_poly.entity_id
_entity_poly.type
_entity_poly.pdbx_seq_one_letter_code
_entity_poly.pdbx_strand_id
1 'polypeptide(L)'
;MNVIEKNITLADGRVITLETGKLAKQADGAVMLKMGNTMLLATVVSAQDAGPDVDFMPLSVDYKEKFASVGRFPGGFTRREGKSSDYEILVSRLVDRALRPLFPDDYHAETFVQVTLYSADEESMPDALAAVSYTHLRA
;
A
#
# COMPACT_ATOMS: atom_id res chain seq x y z
N MET A 1 -2.82 5.09 -21.75
CA MET A 1 -2.93 5.58 -20.36
C MET A 1 -1.74 6.50 -20.11
N ASN A 2 -2.00 7.72 -19.69
CA ASN A 2 -0.92 8.66 -19.40
C ASN A 2 -0.36 8.36 -18.01
N VAL A 3 0.97 8.24 -17.91
CA VAL A 3 1.66 8.16 -16.62
C VAL A 3 1.65 9.55 -16.01
N ILE A 4 1.16 9.67 -14.80
CA ILE A 4 1.17 10.91 -14.04
C ILE A 4 2.19 10.75 -12.91
N GLU A 5 3.11 11.70 -12.82
CA GLU A 5 4.13 11.76 -11.78
C GLU A 5 4.00 13.05 -11.01
N LYS A 6 4.08 12.97 -9.68
CA LYS A 6 4.06 14.12 -8.77
C LYS A 6 5.16 13.99 -7.74
N ASN A 7 5.94 15.05 -7.58
CA ASN A 7 7.02 15.12 -6.61
C ASN A 7 6.63 16.04 -5.44
N ILE A 8 6.86 15.57 -4.22
CA ILE A 8 6.63 16.31 -2.98
C ILE A 8 7.96 16.44 -2.27
N THR A 9 8.43 17.67 -2.09
CA THR A 9 9.66 17.93 -1.34
C THR A 9 9.33 18.17 0.13
N LEU A 10 9.95 17.40 1.02
CA LEU A 10 9.84 17.56 2.45
C LEU A 10 10.75 18.72 2.95
N ALA A 11 10.48 19.20 4.16
CA ALA A 11 11.25 20.30 4.77
C ALA A 11 12.73 19.97 4.99
N ASP A 12 13.06 18.69 5.09
CA ASP A 12 14.43 18.16 5.25
C ASP A 12 15.17 17.95 3.91
N GLY A 13 14.54 18.31 2.79
CA GLY A 13 15.10 18.17 1.44
C GLY A 13 14.88 16.81 0.77
N ARG A 14 14.28 15.82 1.47
CA ARG A 14 13.92 14.53 0.86
C ARG A 14 12.74 14.71 -0.09
N VAL A 15 12.74 13.97 -1.19
CA VAL A 15 11.68 14.03 -2.21
C VAL A 15 10.90 12.72 -2.22
N ILE A 16 9.58 12.83 -2.10
CA ILE A 16 8.65 11.73 -2.30
C ILE A 16 8.09 11.83 -3.71
N THR A 17 8.27 10.80 -4.51
CA THR A 17 7.75 10.71 -5.87
C THR A 17 6.56 9.74 -5.89
N LEU A 18 5.43 10.20 -6.43
CA LEU A 18 4.22 9.43 -6.63
C LEU A 18 3.99 9.24 -8.13
N GLU A 19 3.96 7.99 -8.59
CA GLU A 19 3.68 7.65 -9.99
C GLU A 19 2.39 6.82 -10.07
N THR A 20 1.48 7.17 -10.99
CA THR A 20 0.28 6.38 -11.27
C THR A 20 0.14 6.08 -12.77
N GLY A 21 -0.60 5.01 -13.10
CA GLY A 21 -0.88 4.62 -14.48
C GLY A 21 0.21 3.80 -15.18
N LYS A 22 1.31 3.48 -14.51
CA LYS A 22 2.44 2.70 -15.06
C LYS A 22 2.32 1.21 -14.76
N LEU A 23 2.03 0.85 -13.52
CA LEU A 23 1.93 -0.52 -13.02
C LEU A 23 0.51 -0.85 -12.56
N ALA A 24 0.23 -2.15 -12.39
CA ALA A 24 -1.03 -2.67 -11.89
C ALA A 24 -2.28 -2.12 -12.60
N LYS A 25 -2.28 -2.14 -13.94
CA LYS A 25 -3.33 -1.58 -14.80
C LYS A 25 -4.71 -2.26 -14.66
N GLN A 26 -4.78 -3.42 -14.01
CA GLN A 26 -6.02 -4.15 -13.75
C GLN A 26 -6.65 -3.80 -12.40
N ALA A 27 -5.93 -3.08 -11.53
CA ALA A 27 -6.47 -2.55 -10.29
C ALA A 27 -7.29 -1.28 -10.57
N ASP A 28 -8.29 -1.00 -9.75
CA ASP A 28 -9.10 0.21 -9.84
C ASP A 28 -8.25 1.45 -9.54
N GLY A 29 -7.30 1.33 -8.62
CA GLY A 29 -6.29 2.33 -8.34
C GLY A 29 -4.92 1.70 -8.09
N ALA A 30 -3.86 2.34 -8.58
CA ALA A 30 -2.49 1.93 -8.34
C ALA A 30 -1.55 3.14 -8.25
N VAL A 31 -0.74 3.17 -7.21
CA VAL A 31 0.27 4.21 -7.01
C VAL A 31 1.60 3.57 -6.64
N MET A 32 2.64 3.95 -7.36
CA MET A 32 4.02 3.67 -7.00
C MET A 32 4.57 4.87 -6.23
N LEU A 33 5.02 4.63 -5.01
CA LEU A 33 5.68 5.63 -4.18
C LEU A 33 7.17 5.32 -4.09
N LYS A 34 7.99 6.36 -4.26
CA LYS A 34 9.44 6.31 -4.10
C LYS A 34 9.92 7.39 -3.16
N MET A 35 10.83 7.05 -2.27
CA MET A 35 11.61 7.99 -1.47
C MET A 35 13.03 7.43 -1.31
N GLY A 36 14.01 8.09 -1.92
CA GLY A 36 15.37 7.53 -2.01
C GLY A 36 15.37 6.20 -2.75
N ASN A 37 15.91 5.15 -2.12
CA ASN A 37 15.89 3.78 -2.65
C ASN A 37 14.69 2.94 -2.17
N THR A 38 13.84 3.48 -1.32
CA THR A 38 12.61 2.81 -0.87
C THR A 38 11.51 2.96 -1.90
N MET A 39 10.94 1.83 -2.33
CA MET A 39 9.88 1.77 -3.33
C MET A 39 8.73 0.90 -2.84
N LEU A 40 7.53 1.47 -2.85
CA LEU A 40 6.28 0.81 -2.48
C LEU A 40 5.28 0.85 -3.63
N LEU A 41 4.61 -0.25 -3.89
CA LEU A 41 3.42 -0.27 -4.75
C LEU A 41 2.18 -0.46 -3.90
N ALA A 42 1.27 0.49 -4.00
CA ALA A 42 -0.04 0.44 -3.40
C ALA A 42 -1.10 0.20 -4.48
N THR A 43 -1.97 -0.77 -4.28
CA THR A 43 -3.07 -1.09 -5.18
C THR A 43 -4.38 -1.19 -4.42
N VAL A 44 -5.46 -0.74 -5.04
CA VAL A 44 -6.83 -0.83 -4.52
C VAL A 44 -7.69 -1.51 -5.56
N VAL A 45 -8.50 -2.47 -5.10
CA VAL A 45 -9.56 -3.09 -5.88
C VAL A 45 -10.83 -3.06 -5.05
N SER A 46 -11.92 -2.59 -5.63
CA SER A 46 -13.23 -2.52 -5.00
C SER A 46 -14.25 -3.32 -5.79
N ALA A 47 -15.17 -4.00 -5.10
CA ALA A 47 -16.32 -4.59 -5.74
C ALA A 47 -17.24 -3.50 -6.31
N GLN A 48 -17.94 -3.78 -7.41
CA GLN A 48 -18.86 -2.81 -8.03
C GLN A 48 -20.12 -2.62 -7.18
N ASP A 49 -20.58 -3.68 -6.53
CA ASP A 49 -21.80 -3.68 -5.73
C ASP A 49 -21.52 -4.18 -4.31
N ALA A 50 -22.27 -3.65 -3.34
CA ALA A 50 -22.28 -4.15 -1.98
C ALA A 50 -23.03 -5.49 -1.91
N GLY A 51 -22.59 -6.38 -1.02
CA GLY A 51 -23.33 -7.61 -0.73
C GLY A 51 -24.73 -7.32 -0.15
N PRO A 52 -25.73 -8.22 -0.37
CA PRO A 52 -27.13 -7.93 -0.04
C PRO A 52 -27.43 -7.74 1.45
N ASP A 53 -26.56 -8.17 2.37
CA ASP A 53 -26.80 -8.12 3.82
C ASP A 53 -25.60 -7.53 4.59
N VAL A 54 -24.88 -6.57 3.99
CA VAL A 54 -23.68 -5.99 4.59
C VAL A 54 -23.97 -4.61 5.17
N ASP A 55 -23.99 -4.51 6.51
CA ASP A 55 -24.22 -3.27 7.26
C ASP A 55 -22.93 -2.50 7.59
N PHE A 56 -21.78 -2.99 7.15
CA PHE A 56 -20.48 -2.38 7.44
C PHE A 56 -19.62 -2.33 6.17
N MET A 57 -18.55 -1.53 6.21
CA MET A 57 -17.59 -1.51 5.11
C MET A 57 -16.55 -2.63 5.28
N PRO A 58 -16.56 -3.66 4.42
CA PRO A 58 -15.55 -4.72 4.45
C PRO A 58 -14.26 -4.22 3.78
N LEU A 59 -13.41 -3.56 4.59
CA LEU A 59 -12.08 -3.12 4.19
C LEU A 59 -11.04 -4.13 4.64
N SER A 60 -10.30 -4.68 3.69
CA SER A 60 -9.16 -5.55 3.93
C SER A 60 -7.88 -4.86 3.49
N VAL A 61 -6.94 -4.68 4.42
CA VAL A 61 -5.63 -4.09 4.15
C VAL A 61 -4.55 -5.13 4.37
N ASP A 62 -3.71 -5.34 3.37
CA ASP A 62 -2.56 -6.24 3.43
C ASP A 62 -1.27 -5.47 3.10
N TYR A 63 -0.30 -5.54 4.01
CA TYR A 63 1.04 -5.00 3.82
C TYR A 63 2.03 -6.14 3.80
N LYS A 64 2.85 -6.22 2.77
CA LYS A 64 3.87 -7.27 2.61
C LYS A 64 5.25 -6.71 2.28
N GLU A 65 6.22 -7.20 3.03
CA GLU A 65 7.64 -7.02 2.76
C GLU A 65 8.20 -8.30 2.15
N LYS A 66 8.86 -8.16 1.00
CA LYS A 66 9.52 -9.30 0.35
C LYS A 66 11.01 -9.29 0.69
N PHE A 67 11.57 -10.45 0.98
CA PHE A 67 13.02 -10.60 1.17
C PHE A 67 13.81 -10.10 -0.05
N ALA A 68 13.26 -10.22 -1.23
CA ALA A 68 13.83 -9.70 -2.47
C ALA A 68 14.02 -8.16 -2.47
N SER A 69 13.26 -7.40 -1.67
CA SER A 69 13.38 -5.95 -1.56
C SER A 69 14.74 -5.49 -1.02
N VAL A 70 15.41 -6.35 -0.26
CA VAL A 70 16.78 -6.15 0.28
C VAL A 70 17.80 -7.12 -0.34
N GLY A 71 17.44 -7.76 -1.47
CA GLY A 71 18.31 -8.70 -2.18
C GLY A 71 18.61 -9.99 -1.42
N ARG A 72 17.74 -10.41 -0.51
CA ARG A 72 17.91 -11.61 0.32
C ARG A 72 16.90 -12.69 -0.05
N PHE A 73 17.25 -13.94 0.26
CA PHE A 73 16.34 -15.09 0.21
C PHE A 73 15.80 -15.41 1.60
N PRO A 74 14.56 -15.98 1.70
CA PRO A 74 14.06 -16.50 2.96
C PRO A 74 15.03 -17.56 3.50
N GLY A 75 15.56 -17.36 4.69
CA GLY A 75 16.53 -18.26 5.31
C GLY A 75 15.84 -19.37 6.09
N GLY A 76 16.21 -20.64 5.81
CA GLY A 76 15.80 -21.83 6.57
C GLY A 76 14.58 -22.56 6.00
N PHE A 77 14.50 -23.86 6.32
CA PHE A 77 13.48 -24.78 5.81
C PHE A 77 12.04 -24.41 6.17
N THR A 78 11.84 -23.72 7.29
CA THR A 78 10.51 -23.32 7.81
C THR A 78 10.15 -21.85 7.54
N ARG A 79 11.08 -21.02 7.07
CA ARG A 79 10.82 -19.61 6.79
C ARG A 79 10.37 -19.42 5.36
N ARG A 80 9.05 -19.31 5.18
CA ARG A 80 8.43 -19.00 3.90
C ARG A 80 7.82 -17.59 3.95
N GLU A 81 7.77 -16.89 2.82
CA GLU A 81 7.12 -15.57 2.68
C GLU A 81 5.58 -15.62 2.76
N GLY A 82 4.99 -16.79 3.00
CA GLY A 82 3.54 -16.97 2.99
C GLY A 82 2.79 -16.43 4.20
N LYS A 83 3.47 -16.27 5.35
CA LYS A 83 2.86 -15.79 6.60
C LYS A 83 3.38 -14.40 6.92
N SER A 84 2.46 -13.46 7.15
CA SER A 84 2.81 -12.10 7.57
C SER A 84 3.49 -12.10 8.94
N SER A 85 4.52 -11.29 9.10
CA SER A 85 5.19 -11.03 10.38
C SER A 85 4.33 -10.13 11.26
N ASP A 86 4.60 -10.11 12.57
CA ASP A 86 3.89 -9.24 13.52
C ASP A 86 4.04 -7.75 13.14
N TYR A 87 5.17 -7.36 12.60
CA TYR A 87 5.42 -6.01 12.10
C TYR A 87 4.54 -5.69 10.89
N GLU A 88 4.45 -6.59 9.90
CA GLU A 88 3.58 -6.42 8.73
C GLU A 88 2.12 -6.29 9.13
N ILE A 89 1.65 -7.07 10.10
CA ILE A 89 0.29 -6.97 10.66
C ILE A 89 0.07 -5.61 11.33
N LEU A 90 1.06 -5.13 12.08
CA LEU A 90 0.97 -3.82 12.74
C LEU A 90 0.85 -2.68 11.73
N VAL A 91 1.67 -2.69 10.68
CA VAL A 91 1.62 -1.70 9.59
C VAL A 91 0.29 -1.78 8.85
N SER A 92 -0.21 -2.98 8.54
CA SER A 92 -1.54 -3.16 7.91
C SER A 92 -2.65 -2.52 8.75
N ARG A 93 -2.63 -2.68 10.07
CA ARG A 93 -3.60 -2.06 10.99
C ARG A 93 -3.45 -0.54 11.05
N LEU A 94 -2.23 -0.02 11.00
CA LEU A 94 -1.98 1.42 10.96
C LEU A 94 -2.58 2.04 9.69
N VAL A 95 -2.37 1.40 8.56
CA VAL A 95 -2.92 1.82 7.26
C VAL A 95 -4.44 1.72 7.26
N ASP A 96 -5.03 0.62 7.74
CA ASP A 96 -6.50 0.47 7.87
C ASP A 96 -7.10 1.59 8.72
N ARG A 97 -6.49 1.90 9.85
CA ARG A 97 -6.94 2.97 10.75
C ARG A 97 -6.89 4.36 10.13
N ALA A 98 -5.90 4.61 9.28
CA ALA A 98 -5.77 5.87 8.55
C ALA A 98 -6.78 5.98 7.40
N LEU A 99 -7.13 4.86 6.76
CA LEU A 99 -7.99 4.83 5.59
C LEU A 99 -9.48 4.81 5.92
N ARG A 100 -9.88 4.04 6.92
CA ARG A 100 -11.29 3.78 7.24
C ARG A 100 -12.12 5.05 7.42
N PRO A 101 -11.66 6.11 8.11
CA PRO A 101 -12.40 7.35 8.27
C PRO A 101 -12.54 8.17 6.97
N LEU A 102 -11.79 7.83 5.92
CA LEU A 102 -11.81 8.56 4.65
C LEU A 102 -12.92 8.09 3.70
N PHE A 103 -13.51 6.92 3.96
CA PHE A 103 -14.64 6.42 3.19
C PHE A 103 -15.95 7.01 3.70
N PRO A 104 -16.95 7.26 2.82
CA PRO A 104 -18.29 7.64 3.22
C PRO A 104 -18.95 6.55 4.09
N ASP A 105 -19.82 6.96 5.01
CA ASP A 105 -20.51 6.02 5.92
C ASP A 105 -21.47 5.06 5.20
N ASP A 106 -21.93 5.46 4.01
CA ASP A 106 -22.83 4.68 3.15
C ASP A 106 -22.10 3.76 2.16
N TYR A 107 -20.76 3.71 2.22
CA TYR A 107 -19.97 2.83 1.36
C TYR A 107 -19.83 1.44 1.96
N HIS A 108 -20.48 0.44 1.33
CA HIS A 108 -20.51 -0.95 1.80
C HIS A 108 -19.91 -1.97 0.81
N ALA A 109 -19.31 -1.52 -0.28
CA ALA A 109 -18.65 -2.40 -1.22
C ALA A 109 -17.35 -2.97 -0.64
N GLU A 110 -17.11 -4.26 -0.88
CA GLU A 110 -15.86 -4.91 -0.46
C GLU A 110 -14.66 -4.25 -1.12
N THR A 111 -13.71 -3.78 -0.31
CA THR A 111 -12.51 -3.10 -0.79
C THR A 111 -11.27 -3.82 -0.28
N PHE A 112 -10.40 -4.20 -1.20
CA PHE A 112 -9.12 -4.81 -0.91
C PHE A 112 -7.98 -3.87 -1.26
N VAL A 113 -7.13 -3.65 -0.28
CA VAL A 113 -6.02 -2.71 -0.35
C VAL A 113 -4.73 -3.46 -0.09
N GLN A 114 -3.81 -3.47 -1.07
CA GLN A 114 -2.54 -4.17 -0.96
C GLN A 114 -1.37 -3.21 -1.12
N VAL A 115 -0.46 -3.21 -0.12
CA VAL A 115 0.84 -2.54 -0.20
C VAL A 115 1.93 -3.58 -0.29
N THR A 116 2.80 -3.44 -1.27
CA THR A 116 3.97 -4.31 -1.42
C THR A 116 5.25 -3.47 -1.45
N LEU A 117 6.19 -3.81 -0.58
CA LEU A 117 7.52 -3.23 -0.58
C LEU A 117 8.39 -3.92 -1.65
N TYR A 118 8.86 -3.14 -2.64
CA TYR A 118 9.73 -3.64 -3.71
C TYR A 118 11.20 -3.38 -3.47
N SER A 119 11.51 -2.28 -2.80
CA SER A 119 12.88 -1.94 -2.43
C SER A 119 12.87 -1.23 -1.09
N ALA A 120 13.83 -1.53 -0.23
CA ALA A 120 13.96 -0.91 1.09
C ALA A 120 15.33 -0.28 1.25
N ASP A 121 15.35 0.86 1.95
CA ASP A 121 16.55 1.57 2.36
C ASP A 121 16.56 1.70 3.89
N GLU A 122 17.75 1.65 4.49
CA GLU A 122 17.89 1.78 5.94
C GLU A 122 17.53 3.18 6.46
N GLU A 123 17.59 4.20 5.60
CA GLU A 123 17.29 5.59 5.96
C GLU A 123 15.81 5.96 5.91
N SER A 124 14.97 5.15 5.24
CA SER A 124 13.57 5.46 4.98
C SER A 124 12.65 4.35 5.44
N MET A 125 12.00 4.54 6.58
CA MET A 125 11.05 3.55 7.10
C MET A 125 9.82 3.45 6.21
N PRO A 126 9.44 2.22 5.79
CA PRO A 126 8.35 2.01 4.84
C PRO A 126 6.94 2.19 5.42
N ASP A 127 6.77 2.14 6.74
CA ASP A 127 5.49 2.20 7.44
C ASP A 127 4.74 3.52 7.22
N ALA A 128 5.41 4.65 7.45
CA ALA A 128 4.85 5.97 7.20
C ALA A 128 4.55 6.19 5.72
N LEU A 129 5.44 5.71 4.83
CA LEU A 129 5.27 5.81 3.39
C LEU A 129 4.09 4.97 2.89
N ALA A 130 3.83 3.82 3.51
CA ALA A 130 2.66 3.00 3.23
C ALA A 130 1.36 3.79 3.47
N ALA A 131 1.24 4.50 4.59
CA ALA A 131 0.09 5.34 4.88
C ALA A 131 -0.06 6.50 3.88
N VAL A 132 1.03 7.15 3.48
CA VAL A 132 1.03 8.25 2.50
C VAL A 132 0.58 7.78 1.12
N SER A 133 1.01 6.60 0.67
CA SER A 133 0.67 6.08 -0.66
C SER A 133 -0.85 5.92 -0.85
N TYR A 134 -1.59 5.64 0.21
CA TYR A 134 -3.04 5.46 0.16
C TYR A 134 -3.86 6.73 0.18
N THR A 135 -3.40 7.77 0.83
CA THR A 135 -4.11 9.05 0.83
C THR A 135 -4.24 9.62 -0.58
N HIS A 136 -3.34 9.23 -1.49
CA HIS A 136 -3.37 9.63 -2.90
C HIS A 136 -4.16 8.68 -3.81
N LEU A 137 -4.43 7.43 -3.41
CA LEU A 137 -5.25 6.50 -4.19
C LEU A 137 -6.74 6.88 -4.22
N ARG A 138 -7.18 7.74 -3.29
CA ARG A 138 -8.56 8.22 -3.22
C ARG A 138 -8.85 9.35 -4.23
N ALA A 139 -7.85 10.03 -4.71
CA ALA A 139 -8.03 11.11 -5.68
C ALA A 139 -8.23 10.56 -7.07
#